data_22222c53be00383f8b7d756f44ef39a9
#
_entry.id   22222c53be00383f8b7d756f44ef39a9
#
_cell.length_a   1.000
_cell.length_b   1.000
_cell.length_c   1.000
_cell.angle_alpha   90.00
_cell.angle_beta   90.00
_cell.angle_gamma   90.00
#
_symmetry.space_group_name_H-M   'P 1'
#
loop_
_entity.id
_entity.type
_entity.pdbx_description
1 polymer ?
#
loop_
_entity_poly.entity_id
_entity_poly.type
_entity_poly.pdbx_seq_one_letter_code
_entity_poly.pdbx_strand_id
1 'polypeptide(L)'
;PASMIMMGGPIDARKSPTAVNNLADQKSYEWFESHVIYNVPPNYPGAGRKVYPGFLQHTGFIAMNPQNHLQSHWDYFQNLVRGDEQDAESHIRFYDEYNAVLDLDSKFYLDTIKTVFQDYALPNGTWEVAGELVKPQDIKKTALLTVEGELDDISGSGQTRSAHGLCAGIPKENKDHYEVAGAGHYGIFAGRRWREKVYPKIKSFIREHQSSKKTATRTTKSA
;
A
#
# COMPACT_ATOMS: atom_id res chain seq x y z
N PRO A 1 -8.66 3.35 -18.24
CA PRO A 1 -9.40 4.01 -17.16
C PRO A 1 -9.35 5.53 -17.31
N ALA A 2 -10.33 6.25 -16.71
CA ALA A 2 -10.36 7.71 -16.71
C ALA A 2 -9.40 8.28 -15.65
N SER A 3 -9.33 7.62 -14.49
CA SER A 3 -8.45 7.97 -13.38
C SER A 3 -7.81 6.73 -12.77
N MET A 4 -6.67 6.94 -12.15
CA MET A 4 -5.89 5.96 -11.40
C MET A 4 -5.53 6.58 -10.05
N ILE A 5 -5.80 5.87 -8.98
CA ILE A 5 -5.46 6.29 -7.62
C ILE A 5 -4.45 5.28 -7.06
N MET A 6 -3.28 5.79 -6.67
CA MET A 6 -2.25 5.00 -6.00
C MET A 6 -2.15 5.45 -4.53
N MET A 7 -2.24 4.53 -3.61
CA MET A 7 -2.30 4.82 -2.17
C MET A 7 -1.32 3.95 -1.41
N GLY A 8 -0.43 4.57 -0.65
CA GLY A 8 0.49 3.89 0.27
C GLY A 8 1.33 2.78 -0.37
N GLY A 9 1.65 2.88 -1.65
CA GLY A 9 2.41 1.87 -2.38
C GLY A 9 3.89 2.23 -2.54
N PRO A 10 4.82 1.26 -2.46
CA PRO A 10 6.26 1.49 -2.56
C PRO A 10 6.70 1.63 -4.02
N ILE A 11 6.28 2.70 -4.71
CA ILE A 11 6.64 2.95 -6.11
C ILE A 11 8.14 3.19 -6.26
N ASP A 12 8.74 3.98 -5.34
CA ASP A 12 10.20 4.08 -5.20
C ASP A 12 10.57 3.93 -3.71
N ALA A 13 10.87 2.71 -3.32
CA ALA A 13 11.15 2.36 -1.92
C ALA A 13 12.44 3.02 -1.35
N ARG A 14 13.23 3.71 -2.18
CA ARG A 14 14.40 4.50 -1.76
C ARG A 14 14.01 5.84 -1.14
N LYS A 15 12.77 6.30 -1.35
CA LYS A 15 12.26 7.53 -0.75
C LYS A 15 11.79 7.24 0.67
N SER A 16 12.33 8.00 1.65
CA SER A 16 12.02 7.83 3.08
C SER A 16 11.99 6.35 3.51
N PRO A 17 13.14 5.64 3.46
CA PRO A 17 13.20 4.21 3.73
C PRO A 17 12.67 3.86 5.13
N THR A 18 11.80 2.88 5.20
CA THR A 18 11.25 2.33 6.45
C THR A 18 12.06 1.14 6.93
N ALA A 19 11.68 0.55 8.07
CA ALA A 19 12.34 -0.65 8.59
C ALA A 19 12.28 -1.83 7.60
N VAL A 20 11.19 -1.97 6.85
CA VAL A 20 11.03 -2.99 5.80
C VAL A 20 12.02 -2.78 4.67
N ASN A 21 12.15 -1.54 4.19
CA ASN A 21 13.09 -1.18 3.12
C ASN A 21 14.53 -1.46 3.54
N ASN A 22 14.89 -1.05 4.76
CA ASN A 22 16.24 -1.26 5.30
C ASN A 22 16.57 -2.74 5.47
N LEU A 23 15.61 -3.57 5.88
CA LEU A 23 15.81 -5.02 5.97
C LEU A 23 16.06 -5.64 4.58
N ALA A 24 15.28 -5.24 3.57
CA ALA A 24 15.44 -5.72 2.21
C ALA A 24 16.78 -5.31 1.58
N ASP A 25 17.29 -4.13 1.93
CA ASP A 25 18.59 -3.63 1.47
C ASP A 25 19.77 -4.34 2.16
N GLN A 26 19.62 -4.72 3.43
CA GLN A 26 20.66 -5.35 4.23
C GLN A 26 20.79 -6.87 4.04
N LYS A 27 19.75 -7.54 3.56
CA LYS A 27 19.69 -9.00 3.43
C LYS A 27 19.62 -9.43 1.99
N SER A 28 20.32 -10.53 1.63
CA SER A 28 20.27 -11.08 0.28
C SER A 28 18.93 -11.80 0.00
N TYR A 29 18.63 -12.02 -1.27
CA TYR A 29 17.48 -12.83 -1.69
C TYR A 29 17.48 -14.23 -1.05
N GLU A 30 18.66 -14.90 -1.02
CA GLU A 30 18.83 -16.23 -0.45
C GLU A 30 18.60 -16.23 1.07
N TRP A 31 18.90 -15.11 1.74
CA TRP A 31 18.56 -14.98 3.14
C TRP A 31 17.05 -15.01 3.36
N PHE A 32 16.28 -14.27 2.56
CA PHE A 32 14.83 -14.31 2.64
C PHE A 32 14.29 -15.71 2.34
N GLU A 33 14.79 -16.36 1.27
CA GLU A 33 14.36 -17.71 0.91
C GLU A 33 14.61 -18.72 2.03
N SER A 34 15.75 -18.64 2.73
CA SER A 34 16.14 -19.63 3.75
C SER A 34 15.58 -19.35 5.15
N HIS A 35 15.20 -18.10 5.48
CA HIS A 35 14.79 -17.71 6.83
C HIS A 35 13.31 -17.43 7.01
N VAL A 36 12.61 -17.05 5.93
CA VAL A 36 11.21 -16.65 6.05
C VAL A 36 10.24 -17.49 5.23
N ILE A 37 10.74 -18.37 4.36
CA ILE A 37 9.91 -19.28 3.57
C ILE A 37 9.83 -20.63 4.26
N TYR A 38 8.61 -21.13 4.43
CA TYR A 38 8.32 -22.40 5.07
C TYR A 38 7.37 -23.24 4.22
N ASN A 39 7.39 -24.57 4.48
CA ASN A 39 6.41 -25.46 3.88
C ASN A 39 5.16 -25.54 4.75
N VAL A 40 3.99 -25.49 4.12
CA VAL A 40 2.71 -25.73 4.80
C VAL A 40 2.73 -27.16 5.37
N PRO A 41 2.46 -27.33 6.67
CA PRO A 41 2.48 -28.65 7.32
C PRO A 41 1.46 -29.63 6.76
N PRO A 42 1.66 -30.96 6.90
CA PRO A 42 0.81 -31.98 6.29
C PRO A 42 -0.65 -31.99 6.72
N ASN A 43 -0.95 -31.44 7.90
CA ASN A 43 -2.28 -31.39 8.50
C ASN A 43 -3.12 -30.16 8.08
N TYR A 44 -2.57 -29.31 7.20
CA TYR A 44 -3.28 -28.12 6.72
C TYR A 44 -3.57 -28.21 5.21
N PRO A 45 -4.63 -27.54 4.72
CA PRO A 45 -4.89 -27.41 3.30
C PRO A 45 -3.67 -26.75 2.59
N GLY A 46 -3.27 -27.33 1.44
CA GLY A 46 -2.10 -26.85 0.71
C GLY A 46 -0.75 -27.39 1.23
N ALA A 47 -0.78 -28.50 2.00
CA ALA A 47 0.41 -29.17 2.51
C ALA A 47 1.54 -29.26 1.46
N GLY A 48 2.78 -28.95 1.88
CA GLY A 48 3.98 -28.98 1.04
C GLY A 48 4.18 -27.72 0.17
N ARG A 49 3.24 -26.81 0.06
CA ARG A 49 3.45 -25.52 -0.62
C ARG A 49 4.45 -24.67 0.14
N LYS A 50 5.34 -24.00 -0.58
CA LYS A 50 6.25 -23.01 -0.01
C LYS A 50 5.53 -21.67 0.13
N VAL A 51 5.54 -21.12 1.33
CA VAL A 51 4.84 -19.88 1.67
C VAL A 51 5.68 -18.97 2.55
N TYR A 52 5.44 -17.67 2.49
CA TYR A 52 5.78 -16.73 3.57
C TYR A 52 4.60 -16.75 4.56
N PRO A 53 4.76 -17.35 5.75
CA PRO A 53 3.65 -17.61 6.66
C PRO A 53 3.04 -16.33 7.23
N GLY A 54 1.71 -16.32 7.38
CA GLY A 54 0.98 -15.21 7.98
C GLY A 54 1.44 -14.84 9.38
N PHE A 55 1.79 -15.82 10.22
CA PHE A 55 2.29 -15.54 11.57
C PHE A 55 3.63 -14.78 11.58
N LEU A 56 4.52 -15.02 10.60
CA LEU A 56 5.77 -14.25 10.47
C LEU A 56 5.49 -12.83 9.96
N GLN A 57 4.56 -12.66 9.03
CA GLN A 57 4.12 -11.34 8.56
C GLN A 57 3.58 -10.53 9.74
N HIS A 58 2.68 -11.12 10.52
CA HIS A 58 2.10 -10.50 11.72
C HIS A 58 3.17 -10.12 12.75
N THR A 59 4.12 -11.02 13.02
CA THR A 59 5.26 -10.73 13.91
C THR A 59 6.08 -9.54 13.40
N GLY A 60 6.34 -9.49 12.09
CA GLY A 60 7.04 -8.39 11.45
C GLY A 60 6.30 -7.05 11.61
N PHE A 61 4.99 -7.04 11.40
CA PHE A 61 4.17 -5.83 11.57
C PHE A 61 4.19 -5.31 13.02
N ILE A 62 4.06 -6.20 14.01
CA ILE A 62 4.17 -5.80 15.42
C ILE A 62 5.57 -5.26 15.74
N ALA A 63 6.62 -5.89 15.22
CA ALA A 63 8.00 -5.51 15.46
C ALA A 63 8.38 -4.14 14.86
N MET A 64 7.66 -3.65 13.84
CA MET A 64 7.88 -2.31 13.29
C MET A 64 7.50 -1.21 14.26
N ASN A 65 6.45 -1.41 15.09
CA ASN A 65 5.99 -0.39 16.04
C ASN A 65 5.42 -0.98 17.35
N PRO A 66 6.25 -1.72 18.13
CA PRO A 66 5.79 -2.47 19.29
C PRO A 66 5.21 -1.59 20.40
N GLN A 67 5.71 -0.38 20.57
CA GLN A 67 5.22 0.56 21.58
C GLN A 67 3.77 0.97 21.32
N ASN A 68 3.41 1.24 20.07
CA ASN A 68 2.05 1.61 19.71
C ASN A 68 1.07 0.45 19.93
N HIS A 69 1.49 -0.79 19.66
CA HIS A 69 0.66 -1.95 19.94
C HIS A 69 0.43 -2.15 21.43
N LEU A 70 1.48 -2.04 22.26
CA LEU A 70 1.35 -2.12 23.71
C LEU A 70 0.42 -1.02 24.26
N GLN A 71 0.61 0.23 23.81
CA GLN A 71 -0.24 1.34 24.23
C GLN A 71 -1.70 1.11 23.80
N SER A 72 -1.94 0.68 22.58
CA SER A 72 -3.28 0.41 22.08
C SER A 72 -4.01 -0.66 22.89
N HIS A 73 -3.32 -1.75 23.27
CA HIS A 73 -3.90 -2.78 24.13
C HIS A 73 -4.13 -2.29 25.57
N TRP A 74 -3.26 -1.41 26.07
CA TRP A 74 -3.45 -0.79 27.38
C TRP A 74 -4.67 0.16 27.38
N ASP A 75 -4.83 0.96 26.34
CA ASP A 75 -5.98 1.85 26.18
C ASP A 75 -7.28 1.05 26.06
N TYR A 76 -7.26 -0.06 25.32
CA TYR A 76 -8.39 -0.98 25.25
C TYR A 76 -8.79 -1.52 26.61
N PHE A 77 -7.82 -1.97 27.43
CA PHE A 77 -8.09 -2.41 28.80
C PHE A 77 -8.74 -1.28 29.63
N GLN A 78 -8.22 -0.06 29.53
CA GLN A 78 -8.80 1.09 30.24
C GLN A 78 -10.22 1.41 29.77
N ASN A 79 -10.49 1.32 28.48
CA ASN A 79 -11.84 1.54 27.94
C ASN A 79 -12.84 0.51 28.46
N LEU A 80 -12.43 -0.76 28.53
CA LEU A 80 -13.25 -1.81 29.17
C LEU A 80 -13.56 -1.50 30.63
N VAL A 81 -12.56 -1.07 31.40
CA VAL A 81 -12.75 -0.72 32.84
C VAL A 81 -13.67 0.49 33.01
N ARG A 82 -13.65 1.44 32.08
CA ARG A 82 -14.51 2.64 32.10
C ARG A 82 -15.90 2.41 31.54
N GLY A 83 -16.16 1.26 30.91
CA GLY A 83 -17.42 0.96 30.22
C GLY A 83 -17.57 1.70 28.89
N ASP A 84 -16.48 2.11 28.25
CA ASP A 84 -16.48 2.72 26.92
C ASP A 84 -16.57 1.62 25.85
N GLU A 85 -17.78 1.17 25.58
CA GLU A 85 -18.05 0.09 24.65
C GLU A 85 -17.69 0.47 23.20
N GLN A 86 -17.85 1.73 22.81
CA GLN A 86 -17.63 2.17 21.44
C GLN A 86 -16.15 2.11 21.05
N ASP A 87 -15.27 2.61 21.92
CA ASP A 87 -13.83 2.59 21.68
C ASP A 87 -13.26 1.17 21.83
N ALA A 88 -13.80 0.38 22.78
CA ALA A 88 -13.45 -1.03 22.93
C ALA A 88 -13.81 -1.85 21.67
N GLU A 89 -15.02 -1.70 21.14
CA GLU A 89 -15.44 -2.38 19.90
C GLU A 89 -14.64 -1.94 18.67
N SER A 90 -14.25 -0.67 18.61
CA SER A 90 -13.39 -0.14 17.53
C SER A 90 -12.00 -0.78 17.56
N HIS A 91 -11.43 -1.00 18.76
CA HIS A 91 -10.17 -1.70 18.95
C HIS A 91 -10.27 -3.17 18.50
N ILE A 92 -11.30 -3.89 18.91
CA ILE A 92 -11.54 -5.29 18.51
C ILE A 92 -11.59 -5.39 16.98
N ARG A 93 -12.44 -4.58 16.33
CA ARG A 93 -12.56 -4.58 14.86
C ARG A 93 -11.25 -4.31 14.14
N PHE A 94 -10.46 -3.37 14.65
CA PHE A 94 -9.14 -3.09 14.06
C PHE A 94 -8.21 -4.31 14.18
N TYR A 95 -8.12 -4.92 15.36
CA TYR A 95 -7.21 -6.06 15.54
C TYR A 95 -7.71 -7.35 14.91
N ASP A 96 -9.01 -7.55 14.75
CA ASP A 96 -9.56 -8.67 13.99
C ASP A 96 -9.09 -8.62 12.53
N GLU A 97 -9.13 -7.44 11.89
CA GLU A 97 -8.59 -7.26 10.54
C GLU A 97 -7.05 -7.32 10.50
N TYR A 98 -6.39 -6.69 11.46
CA TYR A 98 -4.94 -6.66 11.53
C TYR A 98 -4.34 -8.06 11.70
N ASN A 99 -5.02 -8.94 12.45
CA ASN A 99 -4.60 -10.31 12.70
C ASN A 99 -5.00 -11.28 11.57
N ALA A 100 -5.89 -10.88 10.66
CA ALA A 100 -6.37 -11.73 9.55
C ALA A 100 -5.36 -11.79 8.39
N VAL A 101 -4.10 -12.09 8.70
CA VAL A 101 -3.01 -12.20 7.72
C VAL A 101 -2.96 -13.60 7.15
N LEU A 102 -2.99 -13.71 5.82
CA LEU A 102 -2.90 -14.97 5.09
C LEU A 102 -1.45 -15.29 4.70
N ASP A 103 -1.17 -16.59 4.54
CA ASP A 103 0.09 -17.02 3.95
C ASP A 103 0.21 -16.50 2.50
N LEU A 104 1.38 -15.97 2.16
CA LEU A 104 1.70 -15.56 0.80
C LEU A 104 2.47 -16.66 0.07
N ASP A 105 2.18 -16.86 -1.21
CA ASP A 105 3.01 -17.71 -2.06
C ASP A 105 4.47 -17.25 -2.02
N SER A 106 5.40 -18.20 -1.86
CA SER A 106 6.82 -17.89 -1.69
C SER A 106 7.40 -17.12 -2.88
N LYS A 107 7.01 -17.50 -4.10
CA LYS A 107 7.51 -16.85 -5.32
C LYS A 107 7.00 -15.41 -5.40
N PHE A 108 5.73 -15.17 -5.12
CA PHE A 108 5.17 -13.82 -5.09
C PHE A 108 5.89 -12.92 -4.08
N TYR A 109 6.12 -13.44 -2.86
CA TYR A 109 6.84 -12.69 -1.83
C TYR A 109 8.29 -12.39 -2.23
N LEU A 110 9.04 -13.41 -2.66
CA LEU A 110 10.45 -13.27 -3.02
C LEU A 110 10.64 -12.39 -4.26
N ASP A 111 9.78 -12.53 -5.28
CA ASP A 111 9.79 -11.67 -6.46
C ASP A 111 9.49 -10.21 -6.08
N THR A 112 8.59 -9.98 -5.09
CA THR A 112 8.31 -8.64 -4.57
C THR A 112 9.52 -8.05 -3.87
N ILE A 113 10.17 -8.79 -2.96
CA ILE A 113 11.40 -8.35 -2.28
C ILE A 113 12.45 -7.96 -3.32
N LYS A 114 12.72 -8.83 -4.28
CA LYS A 114 13.73 -8.57 -5.29
C LYS A 114 13.37 -7.38 -6.19
N THR A 115 12.21 -7.43 -6.82
CA THR A 115 11.84 -6.46 -7.86
C THR A 115 11.58 -5.06 -7.31
N VAL A 116 10.91 -4.98 -6.15
CA VAL A 116 10.47 -3.69 -5.58
C VAL A 116 11.51 -3.10 -4.64
N PHE A 117 12.10 -3.93 -3.76
CA PHE A 117 12.88 -3.45 -2.64
C PHE A 117 14.41 -3.61 -2.79
N GLN A 118 14.88 -4.45 -3.73
CA GLN A 118 16.31 -4.64 -4.00
C GLN A 118 16.71 -4.07 -5.36
N ASP A 119 16.03 -4.46 -6.43
CA ASP A 119 16.35 -4.03 -7.79
C ASP A 119 15.75 -2.66 -8.12
N TYR A 120 14.71 -2.23 -7.36
CA TYR A 120 13.95 -0.99 -7.65
C TYR A 120 13.54 -0.92 -9.12
N ALA A 121 13.05 -2.04 -9.65
CA ALA A 121 12.94 -2.24 -11.08
C ALA A 121 12.01 -1.24 -11.78
N LEU A 122 10.89 -0.85 -11.15
CA LEU A 122 9.97 0.13 -11.72
C LEU A 122 10.61 1.53 -11.84
N PRO A 123 11.15 2.15 -10.77
CA PRO A 123 11.78 3.46 -10.89
C PRO A 123 13.08 3.46 -11.70
N ASN A 124 13.76 2.31 -11.81
CA ASN A 124 14.94 2.17 -12.66
C ASN A 124 14.57 1.92 -14.14
N GLY A 125 13.28 1.68 -14.46
CA GLY A 125 12.84 1.42 -15.83
C GLY A 125 13.30 0.06 -16.38
N THR A 126 13.54 -0.91 -15.51
CA THR A 126 14.03 -2.26 -15.85
C THR A 126 13.00 -3.35 -15.56
N TRP A 127 11.79 -2.98 -15.07
CA TRP A 127 10.78 -3.98 -14.76
C TRP A 127 10.15 -4.55 -16.02
N GLU A 128 10.25 -5.86 -16.16
CA GLU A 128 9.60 -6.61 -17.22
C GLU A 128 8.48 -7.49 -16.67
N VAL A 129 7.37 -7.53 -17.38
CA VAL A 129 6.23 -8.42 -17.09
C VAL A 129 5.92 -9.22 -18.34
N ALA A 130 5.98 -10.53 -18.25
CA ALA A 130 5.80 -11.45 -19.39
C ALA A 130 6.71 -11.12 -20.59
N GLY A 131 7.94 -10.67 -20.32
CA GLY A 131 8.93 -10.32 -21.36
C GLY A 131 8.73 -8.91 -21.97
N GLU A 132 7.77 -8.13 -21.48
CA GLU A 132 7.52 -6.76 -21.92
C GLU A 132 7.95 -5.76 -20.86
N LEU A 133 8.73 -4.76 -21.26
CA LEU A 133 9.17 -3.68 -20.38
C LEU A 133 8.00 -2.79 -19.94
N VAL A 134 7.84 -2.60 -18.66
CA VAL A 134 6.83 -1.68 -18.09
C VAL A 134 7.25 -0.24 -18.35
N LYS A 135 6.40 0.54 -19.03
CA LYS A 135 6.65 1.93 -19.44
C LYS A 135 5.58 2.88 -18.87
N PRO A 136 5.69 3.34 -17.61
CA PRO A 136 4.69 4.24 -17.00
C PRO A 136 4.53 5.56 -17.76
N GLN A 137 5.57 6.03 -18.44
CA GLN A 137 5.56 7.24 -19.27
C GLN A 137 4.61 7.15 -20.48
N ASP A 138 4.20 5.95 -20.88
CA ASP A 138 3.25 5.74 -21.98
C ASP A 138 1.79 5.98 -21.56
N ILE A 139 1.54 6.13 -20.26
CA ILE A 139 0.24 6.55 -19.74
C ILE A 139 0.05 8.04 -20.03
N LYS A 140 -0.93 8.38 -20.90
CA LYS A 140 -1.16 9.78 -21.37
C LYS A 140 -2.53 10.33 -21.03
N LYS A 141 -3.55 9.46 -20.92
CA LYS A 141 -4.97 9.85 -20.85
C LYS A 141 -5.62 9.60 -19.48
N THR A 142 -4.99 8.80 -18.65
CA THR A 142 -5.50 8.47 -17.33
C THR A 142 -5.00 9.51 -16.33
N ALA A 143 -5.90 10.18 -15.62
CA ALA A 143 -5.51 11.08 -14.55
C ALA A 143 -4.93 10.31 -13.36
N LEU A 144 -3.95 10.87 -12.66
CA LEU A 144 -3.24 10.23 -11.55
C LEU A 144 -3.42 11.02 -10.25
N LEU A 145 -3.98 10.37 -9.24
CA LEU A 145 -3.92 10.81 -7.85
C LEU A 145 -3.03 9.86 -7.04
N THR A 146 -2.09 10.42 -6.29
CA THR A 146 -1.35 9.68 -5.27
C THR A 146 -1.76 10.13 -3.88
N VAL A 147 -1.88 9.17 -2.95
CA VAL A 147 -2.24 9.43 -1.55
C VAL A 147 -1.22 8.75 -0.65
N GLU A 148 -0.67 9.50 0.31
CA GLU A 148 0.31 9.03 1.29
C GLU A 148 -0.09 9.46 2.70
N GLY A 149 0.35 8.72 3.71
CA GLY A 149 0.28 9.15 5.11
C GLY A 149 1.58 9.87 5.49
N GLU A 150 1.47 11.02 6.15
CA GLU A 150 2.64 11.77 6.64
C GLU A 150 3.53 10.94 7.58
N LEU A 151 2.89 10.08 8.39
CA LEU A 151 3.54 9.22 9.39
C LEU A 151 3.50 7.74 8.98
N ASP A 152 3.51 7.45 7.67
CA ASP A 152 3.48 6.09 7.16
C ASP A 152 4.84 5.41 7.41
N ASP A 153 4.82 4.39 8.27
CA ASP A 153 5.99 3.60 8.68
C ASP A 153 6.17 2.30 7.87
N ILE A 154 5.28 2.04 6.91
CA ILE A 154 5.33 0.91 5.98
C ILE A 154 5.80 1.37 4.60
N SER A 155 5.12 2.36 4.01
CA SER A 155 5.48 3.00 2.75
C SER A 155 5.74 4.48 3.00
N GLY A 156 6.98 4.85 3.28
CA GLY A 156 7.37 6.19 3.72
C GLY A 156 6.97 7.28 2.72
N SER A 157 6.76 8.50 3.25
CA SER A 157 6.36 9.66 2.45
C SER A 157 7.29 9.90 1.26
N GLY A 158 6.71 10.12 0.08
CA GLY A 158 7.41 10.25 -1.20
C GLY A 158 7.52 8.97 -2.02
N GLN A 159 7.33 7.78 -1.42
CA GLN A 159 7.41 6.52 -2.15
C GLN A 159 6.31 6.41 -3.20
N THR A 160 5.04 6.60 -2.83
CA THR A 160 3.92 6.57 -3.77
C THR A 160 3.92 7.77 -4.71
N ARG A 161 4.26 8.96 -4.19
CA ARG A 161 4.37 10.21 -4.97
C ARG A 161 5.35 10.09 -6.13
N SER A 162 6.35 9.23 -6.04
CA SER A 162 7.32 8.98 -7.12
C SER A 162 6.66 8.57 -8.44
N ALA A 163 5.44 8.02 -8.40
CA ALA A 163 4.65 7.71 -9.60
C ALA A 163 4.45 8.91 -10.52
N HIS A 164 4.42 10.14 -9.98
CA HIS A 164 4.28 11.36 -10.78
C HIS A 164 5.44 11.58 -11.75
N GLY A 165 6.67 11.25 -11.33
CA GLY A 165 7.85 11.33 -12.18
C GLY A 165 7.85 10.23 -13.25
N LEU A 166 7.49 9.03 -12.86
CA LEU A 166 7.46 7.88 -13.78
C LEU A 166 6.37 8.01 -14.84
N CYS A 167 5.19 8.47 -14.47
CA CYS A 167 4.08 8.71 -15.39
C CYS A 167 4.22 10.07 -16.11
N ALA A 168 5.40 10.34 -16.67
CA ALA A 168 5.73 11.64 -17.29
C ALA A 168 4.81 11.99 -18.47
N GLY A 169 4.20 11.02 -19.13
CA GLY A 169 3.24 11.24 -20.23
C GLY A 169 1.90 11.84 -19.80
N ILE A 170 1.55 11.82 -18.53
CA ILE A 170 0.32 12.43 -18.02
C ILE A 170 0.52 13.94 -17.88
N PRO A 171 -0.34 14.80 -18.42
CA PRO A 171 -0.30 16.26 -18.23
C PRO A 171 -0.37 16.66 -16.75
N LYS A 172 0.27 17.77 -16.39
CA LYS A 172 0.36 18.22 -14.98
C LYS A 172 -1.04 18.49 -14.38
N GLU A 173 -1.93 19.05 -15.14
CA GLU A 173 -3.31 19.35 -14.77
C GLU A 173 -4.16 18.10 -14.46
N ASN A 174 -3.71 16.92 -14.91
CA ASN A 174 -4.33 15.63 -14.65
C ASN A 174 -3.60 14.84 -13.54
N LYS A 175 -2.70 15.49 -12.81
CA LYS A 175 -1.95 14.89 -11.70
C LYS A 175 -2.26 15.62 -10.41
N ASP A 176 -2.53 14.87 -9.36
CA ASP A 176 -2.72 15.43 -8.02
C ASP A 176 -2.08 14.52 -6.96
N HIS A 177 -1.63 15.12 -5.88
CA HIS A 177 -1.02 14.44 -4.76
C HIS A 177 -1.65 14.89 -3.44
N TYR A 178 -1.95 13.96 -2.57
CA TYR A 178 -2.52 14.23 -1.27
C TYR A 178 -1.75 13.50 -0.16
N GLU A 179 -0.99 14.27 0.63
CA GLU A 179 -0.39 13.80 1.86
C GLU A 179 -1.35 14.04 3.03
N VAL A 180 -1.68 12.99 3.77
CA VAL A 180 -2.68 13.01 4.85
C VAL A 180 -1.98 13.28 6.18
N ALA A 181 -2.11 14.50 6.67
CA ALA A 181 -1.46 14.94 7.91
C ALA A 181 -1.80 14.04 9.11
N GLY A 182 -0.78 13.62 9.84
CA GLY A 182 -0.86 12.78 11.03
C GLY A 182 -1.38 11.36 10.78
N ALA A 183 -1.49 10.90 9.53
CA ALA A 183 -1.91 9.54 9.21
C ALA A 183 -0.70 8.62 9.06
N GLY A 184 -0.76 7.44 9.72
CA GLY A 184 0.06 6.28 9.36
C GLY A 184 -0.58 5.50 8.21
N HIS A 185 0.03 4.38 7.85
CA HIS A 185 -0.38 3.55 6.70
C HIS A 185 -1.88 3.22 6.68
N TYR A 186 -2.40 2.64 7.74
CA TYR A 186 -3.82 2.27 7.83
C TYR A 186 -4.76 3.47 7.87
N GLY A 187 -4.28 4.63 8.34
CA GLY A 187 -5.07 5.86 8.48
C GLY A 187 -5.52 6.46 7.14
N ILE A 188 -4.88 6.10 6.03
CA ILE A 188 -5.29 6.53 4.69
C ILE A 188 -6.37 5.62 4.07
N PHE A 189 -6.62 4.43 4.64
CA PHE A 189 -7.59 3.45 4.12
C PHE A 189 -8.83 3.30 5.00
N ALA A 190 -8.72 3.58 6.30
CA ALA A 190 -9.80 3.32 7.25
C ALA A 190 -9.93 4.42 8.32
N GLY A 191 -10.99 4.32 9.12
CA GLY A 191 -11.23 5.18 10.25
C GLY A 191 -11.74 6.59 9.89
N ARG A 192 -11.59 7.51 10.84
CA ARG A 192 -12.13 8.88 10.72
C ARG A 192 -11.45 9.68 9.60
N ARG A 193 -10.10 9.61 9.50
CA ARG A 193 -9.36 10.34 8.46
C ARG A 193 -9.77 9.90 7.07
N TRP A 194 -9.93 8.60 6.84
CA TRP A 194 -10.46 8.09 5.60
C TRP A 194 -11.82 8.71 5.27
N ARG A 195 -12.79 8.61 6.17
CA ARG A 195 -14.16 9.10 5.92
C ARG A 195 -14.23 10.60 5.69
N GLU A 196 -13.48 11.39 6.46
CA GLU A 196 -13.60 12.85 6.47
C GLU A 196 -12.65 13.55 5.50
N LYS A 197 -11.52 12.94 5.14
CA LYS A 197 -10.45 13.58 4.36
C LYS A 197 -10.15 12.86 3.05
N VAL A 198 -9.80 11.59 3.14
CA VAL A 198 -9.26 10.83 1.99
C VAL A 198 -10.37 10.48 1.00
N TYR A 199 -11.45 9.86 1.47
CA TYR A 199 -12.57 9.47 0.62
C TYR A 199 -13.21 10.65 -0.14
N PRO A 200 -13.50 11.81 0.48
CA PRO A 200 -14.01 12.98 -0.24
C PRO A 200 -13.06 13.46 -1.35
N LYS A 201 -11.75 13.47 -1.10
CA LYS A 201 -10.72 13.86 -2.07
C LYS A 201 -10.72 12.91 -3.28
N ILE A 202 -10.67 11.59 -3.03
CA ILE A 202 -10.73 10.57 -4.07
C ILE A 202 -12.03 10.68 -4.88
N LYS A 203 -13.16 10.81 -4.20
CA LYS A 203 -14.47 10.95 -4.83
C LYS A 203 -14.55 12.18 -5.75
N SER A 204 -14.02 13.31 -5.29
CA SER A 204 -13.96 14.54 -6.10
C SER A 204 -13.09 14.34 -7.34
N PHE A 205 -11.88 13.81 -7.16
CA PHE A 205 -10.94 13.54 -8.25
C PHE A 205 -11.54 12.61 -9.32
N ILE A 206 -12.18 11.51 -8.91
CA ILE A 206 -12.84 10.59 -9.83
C ILE A 206 -13.95 11.31 -10.61
N ARG A 207 -14.79 12.11 -9.93
CA ARG A 207 -15.90 12.83 -10.57
C ARG A 207 -15.44 13.86 -11.57
N GLU A 208 -14.42 14.62 -11.23
CA GLU A 208 -13.83 15.63 -12.11
C GLU A 208 -13.36 15.01 -13.43
N HIS A 209 -12.61 13.92 -13.37
CA HIS A 209 -12.05 13.26 -14.56
C HIS A 209 -13.06 12.40 -15.33
N GLN A 210 -14.16 11.97 -14.71
CA GLN A 210 -15.27 11.33 -15.42
C GLN A 210 -16.13 12.33 -16.21
N SER A 211 -16.32 13.53 -15.67
CA SER A 211 -17.17 14.56 -16.31
C SER A 211 -16.58 15.10 -17.60
N SER A 212 -15.26 15.20 -17.71
CA SER A 212 -14.58 15.66 -18.92
C SER A 212 -14.80 14.74 -20.15
N LYS A 213 -15.13 13.47 -19.95
CA LYS A 213 -15.49 12.55 -21.05
C LYS A 213 -16.92 12.71 -21.57
N LYS A 214 -17.86 13.22 -20.75
CA LYS A 214 -19.27 13.42 -21.18
C LYS A 214 -19.46 14.63 -22.10
N THR A 215 -18.63 15.64 -21.97
CA THR A 215 -18.71 16.86 -22.78
C THR A 215 -18.18 16.65 -24.20
N ALA A 216 -17.13 15.82 -24.37
CA ALA A 216 -16.57 15.51 -25.68
C ALA A 216 -17.49 14.66 -26.60
N THR A 217 -18.43 13.91 -26.00
CA THR A 217 -19.35 13.03 -26.78
C THR A 217 -20.64 13.73 -27.21
N ARG A 218 -20.91 14.95 -26.72
CA ARG A 218 -22.16 15.66 -26.99
C ARG A 218 -22.06 16.67 -28.12
N THR A 219 -20.87 16.97 -28.63
CA THR A 219 -20.65 18.00 -29.66
C THR A 219 -20.59 17.45 -31.10
N THR A 220 -20.80 16.15 -31.32
CA THR A 220 -20.73 15.53 -32.66
C THR A 220 -22.04 14.92 -33.16
N LYS A 221 -23.20 15.38 -32.66
CA LYS A 221 -24.51 15.03 -33.24
C LYS A 221 -25.39 16.25 -33.37
N SER A 222 -25.04 17.16 -34.28
CA SER A 222 -25.97 18.07 -34.96
C SER A 222 -25.24 18.73 -36.14
N ALA A 223 -25.25 18.05 -37.24
CA ALA A 223 -25.23 18.61 -38.62
C ALA A 223 -25.86 17.55 -39.53
#